data_d1b80a345df84e119a0bcf0359f0c372
#
_entry.id   d1b80a345df84e119a0bcf0359f0c372
#
_cell.length_a   1.000
_cell.length_b   1.000
_cell.length_c   1.000
_cell.angle_alpha   90.00
_cell.angle_beta   90.00
_cell.angle_gamma   90.00
#
_symmetry.space_group_name_H-M   'P 1'
#
loop_
_entity.id
_entity.type
_entity.pdbx_description
1 polymer ?
#
loop_
_entity_poly.entity_id
_entity_poly.type
_entity_poly.pdbx_seq_one_letter_code
_entity_poly.pdbx_strand_id
1 'polypeptide(L)'
;MDIEKVLSRFEELLSQGRVDEAGQYLEETAAVSERGGDGLAEASCRNELTGFWRVCGQREKSYASAERALALLSENGLAGSIDYATVLLNYATAKSAFGESAEALPLYRRVEECYRELLPASDYRRASLYNNMAQALLRDGNTKEAAGYFEKSLRLLAEMTDVDSERATCNTNIAFCLLAEGRLDEAQKFLEGAEEAFRRLPGDPHYDGALSCRGRLEYLRGRYAEAAEAYLQLADNIESRFGRNINYAAACRSCAKAFAAAGLDAEAERFRLLAESARR
;
A
#
# COMPACT_ATOMS: atom_id res chain seq x y z
N MET A 1 13.47 -11.14 26.05
CA MET A 1 13.26 -12.05 24.87
C MET A 1 14.12 -11.57 23.70
N ASP A 2 14.61 -12.46 22.80
CA ASP A 2 15.34 -12.08 21.57
C ASP A 2 14.33 -11.80 20.46
N ILE A 3 13.92 -10.52 20.35
CA ILE A 3 12.86 -10.11 19.43
C ILE A 3 13.25 -10.25 17.95
N GLU A 4 14.54 -10.08 17.62
CA GLU A 4 15.02 -10.23 16.24
C GLU A 4 14.80 -11.66 15.71
N LYS A 5 15.08 -12.67 16.55
CA LYS A 5 14.80 -14.08 16.19
C LYS A 5 13.30 -14.36 16.07
N VAL A 6 12.50 -13.73 16.91
CA VAL A 6 11.04 -13.86 16.84
C VAL A 6 10.53 -13.32 15.50
N LEU A 7 10.92 -12.11 15.13
CA LEU A 7 10.47 -11.48 13.88
C LEU A 7 11.00 -12.23 12.65
N SER A 8 12.27 -12.67 12.67
CA SER A 8 12.84 -13.49 11.59
C SER A 8 12.07 -14.80 11.40
N ARG A 9 11.65 -15.47 12.48
CA ARG A 9 10.83 -16.68 12.39
C ARG A 9 9.43 -16.39 11.85
N PHE A 10 8.83 -15.28 12.24
CA PHE A 10 7.55 -14.84 11.71
C PHE A 10 7.61 -14.60 10.20
N GLU A 11 8.62 -13.88 9.73
CA GLU A 11 8.85 -13.63 8.29
C GLU A 11 9.09 -14.93 7.51
N GLU A 12 9.84 -15.87 8.08
CA GLU A 12 10.05 -17.19 7.48
C GLU A 12 8.73 -17.94 7.28
N LEU A 13 7.85 -17.95 8.28
CA LEU A 13 6.54 -18.59 8.19
C LEU A 13 5.67 -17.95 7.08
N LEU A 14 5.68 -16.61 7.00
CA LEU A 14 4.98 -15.89 5.93
C LEU A 14 5.54 -16.22 4.54
N SER A 15 6.86 -16.28 4.38
CA SER A 15 7.50 -16.62 3.11
C SER A 15 7.20 -18.04 2.64
N GLN A 16 6.90 -18.94 3.57
CA GLN A 16 6.46 -20.32 3.30
C GLN A 16 4.94 -20.42 3.03
N GLY A 17 4.19 -19.31 3.06
CA GLY A 17 2.74 -19.30 2.91
C GLY A 17 1.96 -19.83 4.13
N ARG A 18 2.62 -20.03 5.28
CA ARG A 18 2.04 -20.55 6.52
C ARG A 18 1.42 -19.41 7.34
N VAL A 19 0.43 -18.74 6.75
CA VAL A 19 -0.12 -17.48 7.28
C VAL A 19 -0.76 -17.66 8.66
N ASP A 20 -1.59 -18.69 8.84
CA ASP A 20 -2.27 -18.94 10.13
C ASP A 20 -1.27 -19.24 11.24
N GLU A 21 -0.24 -20.04 10.94
CA GLU A 21 0.83 -20.36 11.89
C GLU A 21 1.68 -19.14 12.26
N ALA A 22 1.93 -18.25 11.29
CA ALA A 22 2.65 -17.01 11.55
C ALA A 22 1.88 -16.12 12.55
N GLY A 23 0.58 -15.94 12.33
CA GLY A 23 -0.27 -15.17 13.25
C GLY A 23 -0.32 -15.78 14.64
N GLN A 24 -0.54 -17.08 14.73
CA GLN A 24 -0.57 -17.80 16.00
C GLN A 24 0.77 -17.70 16.75
N TYR A 25 1.88 -17.89 16.05
CA TYR A 25 3.22 -17.79 16.62
C TYR A 25 3.47 -16.41 17.28
N LEU A 26 3.10 -15.31 16.61
CA LEU A 26 3.24 -13.97 17.19
C LEU A 26 2.28 -13.72 18.36
N GLU A 27 1.03 -14.20 18.30
CA GLU A 27 0.09 -14.07 19.41
C GLU A 27 0.60 -14.81 20.65
N GLU A 28 1.08 -16.06 20.48
CA GLU A 28 1.65 -16.85 21.59
C GLU A 28 2.90 -16.18 22.17
N THR A 29 3.76 -15.63 21.31
CA THR A 29 4.98 -14.92 21.73
C THR A 29 4.65 -13.65 22.50
N ALA A 30 3.67 -12.86 22.05
CA ALA A 30 3.19 -11.70 22.77
C ALA A 30 2.63 -12.09 24.16
N ALA A 31 1.86 -13.17 24.24
CA ALA A 31 1.33 -13.67 25.52
C ALA A 31 2.43 -14.20 26.47
N VAL A 32 3.51 -14.78 25.93
CA VAL A 32 4.69 -15.18 26.74
C VAL A 32 5.39 -13.94 27.29
N SER A 33 5.59 -12.92 26.46
CA SER A 33 6.22 -11.64 26.87
C SER A 33 5.39 -10.93 27.96
N GLU A 34 4.07 -10.89 27.83
CA GLU A 34 3.14 -10.35 28.81
C GLU A 34 3.28 -11.06 30.16
N ARG A 35 3.23 -12.40 30.18
CA ARG A 35 3.42 -13.19 31.43
C ARG A 35 4.80 -13.03 32.04
N GLY A 36 5.81 -12.79 31.23
CA GLY A 36 7.20 -12.55 31.66
C GLY A 36 7.47 -11.11 32.10
N GLY A 37 6.53 -10.19 31.94
CA GLY A 37 6.69 -8.77 32.24
C GLY A 37 7.62 -8.04 31.27
N ASP A 38 7.88 -8.59 30.07
CA ASP A 38 8.71 -7.98 29.02
C ASP A 38 7.83 -7.12 28.09
N GLY A 39 7.42 -5.95 28.60
CA GLY A 39 6.51 -5.05 27.88
C GLY A 39 7.03 -4.55 26.53
N LEU A 40 8.36 -4.41 26.38
CA LEU A 40 8.93 -3.98 25.10
C LEU A 40 8.90 -5.09 24.03
N ALA A 41 9.17 -6.33 24.42
CA ALA A 41 9.03 -7.47 23.52
C ALA A 41 7.56 -7.70 23.15
N GLU A 42 6.63 -7.55 24.12
CA GLU A 42 5.19 -7.59 23.81
C GLU A 42 4.81 -6.49 22.81
N ALA A 43 5.25 -5.25 23.01
CA ALA A 43 4.94 -4.12 22.14
C ALA A 43 5.43 -4.37 20.70
N SER A 44 6.62 -4.93 20.55
CA SER A 44 7.17 -5.29 19.22
C SER A 44 6.31 -6.34 18.52
N CYS A 45 5.93 -7.43 19.22
CA CYS A 45 5.03 -8.45 18.65
C CYS A 45 3.66 -7.85 18.28
N ARG A 46 3.10 -6.99 19.14
CA ARG A 46 1.82 -6.31 18.89
C ARG A 46 1.89 -5.37 17.70
N ASN A 47 3.02 -4.68 17.49
CA ASN A 47 3.21 -3.85 16.31
C ASN A 47 3.15 -4.66 15.01
N GLU A 48 3.84 -5.79 14.94
CA GLU A 48 3.77 -6.68 13.78
C GLU A 48 2.37 -7.28 13.58
N LEU A 49 1.69 -7.68 14.67
CA LEU A 49 0.31 -8.15 14.63
C LEU A 49 -0.65 -7.07 14.10
N THR A 50 -0.37 -5.78 14.32
CA THR A 50 -1.19 -4.68 13.76
C THR A 50 -1.20 -4.74 12.24
N GLY A 51 -0.03 -4.87 11.61
CA GLY A 51 0.12 -5.02 10.17
C GLY A 51 -0.44 -6.34 9.64
N PHE A 52 -0.14 -7.43 10.32
CA PHE A 52 -0.60 -8.76 9.97
C PHE A 52 -2.14 -8.85 9.93
N TRP A 53 -2.82 -8.45 11.00
CA TRP A 53 -4.28 -8.49 11.07
C TRP A 53 -4.95 -7.53 10.09
N ARG A 54 -4.30 -6.39 9.78
CA ARG A 54 -4.76 -5.49 8.72
C ARG A 54 -4.79 -6.20 7.36
N VAL A 55 -3.73 -6.93 7.01
CA VAL A 55 -3.65 -7.69 5.75
C VAL A 55 -4.67 -8.84 5.72
N CYS A 56 -4.88 -9.50 6.86
CA CYS A 56 -5.89 -10.55 7.01
C CYS A 56 -7.35 -10.02 7.08
N GLY A 57 -7.56 -8.70 7.01
CA GLY A 57 -8.90 -8.10 7.09
C GLY A 57 -9.55 -8.14 8.47
N GLN A 58 -8.76 -8.40 9.52
CA GLN A 58 -9.22 -8.53 10.91
C GLN A 58 -9.10 -7.19 11.65
N ARG A 59 -10.05 -6.28 11.40
CA ARG A 59 -10.01 -4.88 11.88
C ARG A 59 -9.85 -4.79 13.40
N GLU A 60 -10.69 -5.46 14.15
CA GLU A 60 -10.72 -5.39 15.61
C GLU A 60 -9.41 -5.89 16.23
N LYS A 61 -8.85 -6.99 15.72
CA LYS A 61 -7.55 -7.50 16.15
C LYS A 61 -6.40 -6.56 15.82
N SER A 62 -6.43 -5.96 14.63
CA SER A 62 -5.42 -4.97 14.20
C SER A 62 -5.41 -3.78 15.15
N TYR A 63 -6.58 -3.22 15.47
CA TYR A 63 -6.69 -2.05 16.34
C TYR A 63 -6.28 -2.37 17.78
N ALA A 64 -6.80 -3.46 18.35
CA ALA A 64 -6.43 -3.89 19.71
C ALA A 64 -4.92 -4.12 19.86
N SER A 65 -4.27 -4.67 18.81
CA SER A 65 -2.82 -4.85 18.81
C SER A 65 -2.08 -3.50 18.83
N ALA A 66 -2.49 -2.55 17.99
CA ALA A 66 -1.89 -1.21 17.96
C ALA A 66 -2.07 -0.45 19.28
N GLU A 67 -3.28 -0.46 19.82
CA GLU A 67 -3.61 0.22 21.09
C GLU A 67 -2.82 -0.36 22.26
N ARG A 68 -2.70 -1.70 22.32
CA ARG A 68 -1.89 -2.35 23.36
C ARG A 68 -0.40 -2.01 23.22
N ALA A 69 0.15 -2.01 21.99
CA ALA A 69 1.54 -1.61 21.76
C ALA A 69 1.81 -0.17 22.20
N LEU A 70 0.92 0.77 21.85
CA LEU A 70 1.04 2.18 22.27
C LEU A 70 0.97 2.34 23.78
N ALA A 71 0.09 1.60 24.45
CA ALA A 71 -0.02 1.60 25.89
C ALA A 71 1.28 1.10 26.56
N LEU A 72 1.80 -0.04 26.10
CA LEU A 72 3.05 -0.62 26.61
C LEU A 72 4.24 0.32 26.43
N LEU A 73 4.38 0.94 25.27
CA LEU A 73 5.45 1.92 25.04
C LEU A 73 5.31 3.14 25.97
N SER A 74 4.08 3.61 26.20
CA SER A 74 3.82 4.71 27.12
C SER A 74 4.14 4.34 28.58
N GLU A 75 3.73 3.15 29.03
CA GLU A 75 4.02 2.59 30.37
C GLU A 75 5.54 2.44 30.62
N ASN A 76 6.32 2.20 29.55
CA ASN A 76 7.78 2.11 29.59
C ASN A 76 8.49 3.47 29.35
N GLY A 77 7.79 4.60 29.37
CA GLY A 77 8.36 5.93 29.21
C GLY A 77 8.80 6.29 27.79
N LEU A 78 8.34 5.54 26.78
CA LEU A 78 8.70 5.72 25.36
C LEU A 78 7.62 6.47 24.57
N ALA A 79 6.65 7.11 25.22
CA ALA A 79 5.70 7.99 24.57
C ALA A 79 6.45 9.09 23.80
N GLY A 80 6.19 9.19 22.48
CA GLY A 80 6.90 10.16 21.62
C GLY A 80 8.26 9.68 21.09
N SER A 81 8.68 8.44 21.35
CA SER A 81 9.86 7.83 20.71
C SER A 81 9.60 7.48 19.25
N ILE A 82 10.66 7.11 18.54
CA ILE A 82 10.56 6.59 17.15
C ILE A 82 9.72 5.30 17.12
N ASP A 83 9.87 4.43 18.11
CA ASP A 83 9.10 3.18 18.19
C ASP A 83 7.61 3.48 18.40
N TYR A 84 7.29 4.43 19.26
CA TYR A 84 5.92 4.89 19.43
C TYR A 84 5.33 5.47 18.15
N ALA A 85 6.10 6.29 17.44
CA ALA A 85 5.69 6.86 16.15
C ALA A 85 5.52 5.77 15.07
N THR A 86 6.32 4.71 15.08
CA THR A 86 6.19 3.56 14.16
C THR A 86 4.90 2.80 14.42
N VAL A 87 4.56 2.49 15.67
CA VAL A 87 3.27 1.86 16.02
C VAL A 87 2.11 2.77 15.61
N LEU A 88 2.21 4.07 15.86
CA LEU A 88 1.18 5.04 15.50
C LEU A 88 0.98 5.13 13.97
N LEU A 89 2.08 5.04 13.20
CA LEU A 89 2.04 4.95 11.74
C LEU A 89 1.30 3.70 11.26
N ASN A 90 1.60 2.54 11.85
CA ASN A 90 0.95 1.28 11.50
C ASN A 90 -0.54 1.31 11.87
N TYR A 91 -0.90 1.91 13.00
CA TYR A 91 -2.30 2.09 13.40
C TYR A 91 -3.05 3.02 12.44
N ALA A 92 -2.47 4.16 12.09
CA ALA A 92 -3.05 5.07 11.09
C ALA A 92 -3.23 4.36 9.73
N THR A 93 -2.24 3.57 9.32
CA THR A 93 -2.30 2.79 8.08
C THR A 93 -3.42 1.74 8.12
N ALA A 94 -3.61 1.08 9.27
CA ALA A 94 -4.71 0.15 9.47
C ALA A 94 -6.07 0.85 9.37
N LYS A 95 -6.26 1.97 10.07
CA LYS A 95 -7.49 2.77 9.98
C LYS A 95 -7.81 3.20 8.54
N SER A 96 -6.82 3.72 7.84
CA SER A 96 -6.97 4.10 6.42
C SER A 96 -7.33 2.90 5.53
N ALA A 97 -6.75 1.73 5.77
CA ALA A 97 -7.04 0.51 5.01
C ALA A 97 -8.48 0.00 5.23
N PHE A 98 -9.02 0.20 6.43
CA PHE A 98 -10.41 -0.15 6.76
C PHE A 98 -11.43 0.98 6.45
N GLY A 99 -11.01 2.02 5.73
CA GLY A 99 -11.90 3.08 5.25
C GLY A 99 -12.10 4.24 6.23
N GLU A 100 -11.34 4.30 7.32
CA GLU A 100 -11.41 5.34 8.35
C GLU A 100 -10.33 6.42 8.12
N SER A 101 -10.20 6.93 6.88
CA SER A 101 -9.15 7.88 6.51
C SER A 101 -9.22 9.18 7.32
N ALA A 102 -10.41 9.65 7.65
CA ALA A 102 -10.61 10.84 8.47
C ALA A 102 -10.02 10.69 9.88
N GLU A 103 -10.03 9.49 10.45
CA GLU A 103 -9.41 9.18 11.74
C GLU A 103 -7.90 8.89 11.62
N ALA A 104 -7.45 8.38 10.47
CA ALA A 104 -6.05 8.10 10.21
C ALA A 104 -5.22 9.38 10.06
N LEU A 105 -5.75 10.43 9.40
CA LEU A 105 -5.00 11.65 9.09
C LEU A 105 -4.45 12.37 10.33
N PRO A 106 -5.20 12.56 11.44
CA PRO A 106 -4.64 13.13 12.67
C PRO A 106 -3.48 12.30 13.26
N LEU A 107 -3.56 10.97 13.17
CA LEU A 107 -2.50 10.07 13.63
C LEU A 107 -1.23 10.25 12.80
N TYR A 108 -1.36 10.28 11.47
CA TYR A 108 -0.23 10.55 10.57
C TYR A 108 0.43 11.91 10.85
N ARG A 109 -0.35 12.96 11.16
CA ARG A 109 0.21 14.28 11.52
C ARG A 109 1.05 14.20 12.79
N ARG A 110 0.62 13.45 13.79
CA ARG A 110 1.42 13.21 15.00
C ARG A 110 2.72 12.46 14.68
N VAL A 111 2.68 11.48 13.79
CA VAL A 111 3.89 10.80 13.29
C VAL A 111 4.81 11.79 12.56
N GLU A 112 4.25 12.68 11.72
CA GLU A 112 5.04 13.70 11.00
C GLU A 112 5.78 14.62 11.99
N GLU A 113 5.13 15.04 13.07
CA GLU A 113 5.76 15.84 14.12
C GLU A 113 6.91 15.10 14.78
N CYS A 114 6.69 13.85 15.23
CA CYS A 114 7.74 13.02 15.81
C CYS A 114 8.91 12.80 14.84
N TYR A 115 8.63 12.45 13.59
CA TYR A 115 9.70 12.21 12.62
C TYR A 115 10.46 13.47 12.24
N ARG A 116 9.81 14.65 12.27
CA ARG A 116 10.49 15.93 12.03
C ARG A 116 11.49 16.26 13.14
N GLU A 117 11.19 15.89 14.40
CA GLU A 117 12.04 16.17 15.55
C GLU A 117 13.14 15.14 15.75
N LEU A 118 12.85 13.85 15.46
CA LEU A 118 13.71 12.74 15.84
C LEU A 118 14.52 12.15 14.69
N LEU A 119 14.11 12.37 13.43
CA LEU A 119 14.76 11.77 12.26
C LEU A 119 15.45 12.82 11.39
N PRO A 120 16.58 12.46 10.77
CA PRO A 120 17.18 13.26 9.70
C PRO A 120 16.18 13.59 8.60
N ALA A 121 16.38 14.75 7.93
CA ALA A 121 15.50 15.14 6.82
C ALA A 121 15.52 14.12 5.66
N SER A 122 16.63 13.40 5.50
CA SER A 122 16.84 12.37 4.49
C SER A 122 16.42 10.96 4.93
N ASP A 123 15.75 10.78 6.06
CA ASP A 123 15.33 9.45 6.52
C ASP A 123 14.16 8.93 5.67
N TYR A 124 14.30 7.69 5.16
CA TYR A 124 13.32 7.02 4.32
C TYR A 124 11.91 6.95 4.95
N ARG A 125 11.83 6.80 6.27
CA ARG A 125 10.54 6.73 7.00
C ARG A 125 9.68 7.97 6.79
N ARG A 126 10.29 9.14 6.56
CA ARG A 126 9.57 10.37 6.23
C ARG A 126 8.94 10.32 4.84
N ALA A 127 9.64 9.75 3.85
CA ALA A 127 9.08 9.54 2.52
C ALA A 127 7.93 8.53 2.56
N SER A 128 8.10 7.41 3.27
CA SER A 128 7.06 6.39 3.48
C SER A 128 5.82 6.97 4.17
N LEU A 129 6.00 7.80 5.21
CA LEU A 129 4.89 8.50 5.88
C LEU A 129 4.09 9.35 4.87
N TYR A 130 4.77 10.18 4.06
CA TYR A 130 4.09 11.03 3.08
C TYR A 130 3.34 10.23 2.04
N ASN A 131 3.89 9.10 1.59
CA ASN A 131 3.19 8.18 0.69
C ASN A 131 1.90 7.63 1.34
N ASN A 132 1.95 7.20 2.61
CA ASN A 132 0.79 6.68 3.33
C ASN A 132 -0.28 7.76 3.58
N MET A 133 0.13 8.98 3.93
CA MET A 133 -0.79 10.13 4.06
C MET A 133 -1.49 10.44 2.73
N ALA A 134 -0.72 10.45 1.63
CA ALA A 134 -1.26 10.68 0.30
C ALA A 134 -2.28 9.61 -0.10
N GLN A 135 -2.00 8.34 0.18
CA GLN A 135 -2.94 7.26 -0.09
C GLN A 135 -4.24 7.38 0.73
N ALA A 136 -4.16 7.79 1.99
CA ALA A 136 -5.33 8.03 2.82
C ALA A 136 -6.18 9.17 2.26
N LEU A 137 -5.55 10.28 1.86
CA LEU A 137 -6.22 11.42 1.22
C LEU A 137 -6.85 11.05 -0.12
N LEU A 138 -6.18 10.21 -0.91
CA LEU A 138 -6.71 9.74 -2.19
C LEU A 138 -7.97 8.88 -2.02
N ARG A 139 -7.99 8.02 -0.99
CA ARG A 139 -9.21 7.23 -0.65
C ARG A 139 -10.38 8.12 -0.22
N ASP A 140 -10.08 9.25 0.40
CA ASP A 140 -11.07 10.25 0.86
C ASP A 140 -11.50 11.21 -0.27
N GLY A 141 -10.96 11.02 -1.48
CA GLY A 141 -11.26 11.85 -2.66
C GLY A 141 -10.48 13.17 -2.73
N ASN A 142 -9.58 13.43 -1.79
CA ASN A 142 -8.75 14.64 -1.72
C ASN A 142 -7.53 14.54 -2.66
N THR A 143 -7.78 14.41 -3.96
CA THR A 143 -6.75 14.15 -4.98
C THR A 143 -5.64 15.21 -5.01
N LYS A 144 -6.00 16.48 -4.89
CA LYS A 144 -5.04 17.61 -4.92
C LYS A 144 -4.06 17.58 -3.74
N GLU A 145 -4.57 17.36 -2.53
CA GLU A 145 -3.72 17.28 -1.33
C GLU A 145 -2.88 16.01 -1.37
N ALA A 146 -3.44 14.89 -1.84
CA ALA A 146 -2.73 13.64 -2.06
C ALA A 146 -1.53 13.81 -3.00
N ALA A 147 -1.72 14.47 -4.16
CA ALA A 147 -0.65 14.76 -5.10
C ALA A 147 0.50 15.53 -4.42
N GLY A 148 0.17 16.54 -3.60
CA GLY A 148 1.18 17.32 -2.86
C GLY A 148 2.00 16.48 -1.87
N TYR A 149 1.40 15.48 -1.21
CA TYR A 149 2.14 14.56 -0.34
C TYR A 149 2.96 13.53 -1.12
N PHE A 150 2.46 13.01 -2.25
CA PHE A 150 3.29 12.17 -3.13
C PHE A 150 4.49 12.92 -3.67
N GLU A 151 4.35 14.20 -4.03
CA GLU A 151 5.47 15.05 -4.43
C GLU A 151 6.47 15.28 -3.29
N LYS A 152 6.01 15.45 -2.05
CA LYS A 152 6.91 15.52 -0.88
C LYS A 152 7.71 14.23 -0.72
N SER A 153 7.05 13.08 -0.84
CA SER A 153 7.70 11.77 -0.81
C SER A 153 8.73 11.65 -1.94
N LEU A 154 8.35 11.95 -3.17
CA LEU A 154 9.22 11.87 -4.34
C LEU A 154 10.47 12.75 -4.20
N ARG A 155 10.34 13.98 -3.66
CA ARG A 155 11.49 14.86 -3.40
C ARG A 155 12.48 14.27 -2.41
N LEU A 156 12.01 13.60 -1.35
CA LEU A 156 12.90 12.91 -0.40
C LEU A 156 13.58 11.71 -1.05
N LEU A 157 12.85 10.92 -1.82
CA LEU A 157 13.39 9.74 -2.52
C LEU A 157 14.41 10.13 -3.61
N ALA A 158 14.36 11.34 -4.15
CA ALA A 158 15.28 11.79 -5.21
C ALA A 158 16.74 11.78 -4.78
N GLU A 159 17.00 12.01 -3.48
CA GLU A 159 18.35 12.04 -2.89
C GLU A 159 18.82 10.67 -2.36
N MET A 160 18.01 9.61 -2.50
CA MET A 160 18.29 8.29 -1.98
C MET A 160 18.71 7.32 -3.10
N THR A 161 19.49 6.30 -2.75
CA THR A 161 19.82 5.17 -3.64
C THR A 161 18.88 3.99 -3.35
N ASP A 162 18.78 3.07 -4.31
CA ASP A 162 18.04 1.80 -4.16
C ASP A 162 16.54 1.95 -3.84
N VAL A 163 15.92 3.05 -4.29
CA VAL A 163 14.50 3.37 -4.10
C VAL A 163 13.77 3.63 -5.42
N ASP A 164 14.21 2.97 -6.49
CA ASP A 164 13.64 3.17 -7.84
C ASP A 164 12.18 2.70 -7.92
N SER A 165 11.82 1.62 -7.22
CA SER A 165 10.44 1.12 -7.14
C SER A 165 9.53 2.14 -6.45
N GLU A 166 9.96 2.70 -5.33
CA GLU A 166 9.21 3.71 -4.59
C GLU A 166 9.04 5.01 -5.39
N ARG A 167 10.09 5.44 -6.10
CA ARG A 167 10.00 6.61 -7.00
C ARG A 167 9.00 6.37 -8.13
N ALA A 168 9.06 5.20 -8.77
CA ALA A 168 8.13 4.82 -9.83
C ALA A 168 6.68 4.73 -9.29
N THR A 169 6.51 4.19 -8.10
CA THR A 169 5.20 4.13 -7.41
C THR A 169 4.66 5.54 -7.10
N CYS A 170 5.50 6.46 -6.59
CA CYS A 170 5.09 7.84 -6.36
C CYS A 170 4.68 8.53 -7.68
N ASN A 171 5.46 8.37 -8.75
CA ASN A 171 5.14 8.91 -10.06
C ASN A 171 3.79 8.38 -10.58
N THR A 172 3.55 7.08 -10.45
CA THR A 172 2.27 6.44 -10.81
C THR A 172 1.11 7.06 -10.02
N ASN A 173 1.27 7.23 -8.72
CA ASN A 173 0.24 7.78 -7.85
C ASN A 173 -0.05 9.27 -8.15
N ILE A 174 0.98 10.07 -8.46
CA ILE A 174 0.82 11.45 -8.94
C ILE A 174 0.04 11.46 -10.26
N ALA A 175 0.40 10.57 -11.20
CA ALA A 175 -0.34 10.44 -12.45
C ALA A 175 -1.82 10.10 -12.23
N PHE A 176 -2.14 9.21 -11.32
CA PHE A 176 -3.54 8.92 -10.93
C PHE A 176 -4.28 10.15 -10.42
N CYS A 177 -3.65 10.96 -9.58
CA CYS A 177 -4.25 12.21 -9.09
C CYS A 177 -4.51 13.18 -10.24
N LEU A 178 -3.53 13.37 -11.13
CA LEU A 178 -3.65 14.24 -12.29
C LEU A 178 -4.74 13.77 -13.27
N LEU A 179 -4.89 12.46 -13.50
CA LEU A 179 -5.98 11.90 -14.30
C LEU A 179 -7.35 12.17 -13.68
N ALA A 180 -7.45 12.19 -12.37
CA ALA A 180 -8.70 12.54 -11.68
C ALA A 180 -9.05 14.02 -11.84
N GLU A 181 -8.04 14.88 -12.02
CA GLU A 181 -8.20 16.32 -12.30
C GLU A 181 -8.35 16.64 -13.80
N GLY A 182 -8.26 15.63 -14.68
CA GLY A 182 -8.34 15.84 -16.14
C GLY A 182 -7.04 16.40 -16.77
N ARG A 183 -5.93 16.43 -16.03
CA ARG A 183 -4.62 16.94 -16.48
C ARG A 183 -3.82 15.85 -17.20
N LEU A 184 -4.34 15.42 -18.36
CA LEU A 184 -3.87 14.21 -19.05
C LEU A 184 -2.40 14.28 -19.50
N ASP A 185 -1.95 15.43 -20.01
CA ASP A 185 -0.59 15.57 -20.53
C ASP A 185 0.46 15.60 -19.41
N GLU A 186 0.09 16.14 -18.25
CA GLU A 186 0.96 16.11 -17.08
C GLU A 186 1.00 14.70 -16.48
N ALA A 187 -0.15 14.03 -16.39
CA ALA A 187 -0.21 12.64 -15.96
C ALA A 187 0.66 11.72 -16.83
N GLN A 188 0.66 11.94 -18.15
CA GLN A 188 1.52 11.17 -19.07
C GLN A 188 2.99 11.27 -18.72
N LYS A 189 3.51 12.48 -18.43
CA LYS A 189 4.92 12.69 -18.12
C LYS A 189 5.37 11.90 -16.89
N PHE A 190 4.55 11.93 -15.83
CA PHE A 190 4.84 11.15 -14.62
C PHE A 190 4.76 9.65 -14.88
N LEU A 191 3.77 9.21 -15.65
CA LEU A 191 3.60 7.80 -15.98
C LEU A 191 4.74 7.25 -16.85
N GLU A 192 5.22 8.01 -17.85
CA GLU A 192 6.37 7.64 -18.67
C GLU A 192 7.64 7.45 -17.82
N GLY A 193 7.86 8.33 -16.84
CA GLY A 193 8.97 8.19 -15.89
C GLY A 193 8.84 6.93 -15.00
N ALA A 194 7.61 6.59 -14.57
CA ALA A 194 7.35 5.38 -13.81
C ALA A 194 7.60 4.11 -14.65
N GLU A 195 7.07 4.06 -15.87
CA GLU A 195 7.22 2.92 -16.78
C GLU A 195 8.68 2.68 -17.18
N GLU A 196 9.47 3.77 -17.38
CA GLU A 196 10.90 3.65 -17.63
C GLU A 196 11.64 3.01 -16.45
N ALA A 197 11.29 3.39 -15.22
CA ALA A 197 11.87 2.80 -14.03
C ALA A 197 11.45 1.32 -13.89
N PHE A 198 10.17 0.98 -14.05
CA PHE A 198 9.69 -0.40 -13.96
C PHE A 198 10.25 -1.32 -15.05
N ARG A 199 10.59 -0.81 -16.24
CA ARG A 199 11.30 -1.61 -17.26
C ARG A 199 12.66 -2.12 -16.76
N ARG A 200 13.30 -1.42 -15.84
CA ARG A 200 14.56 -1.83 -15.19
C ARG A 200 14.35 -2.72 -13.96
N LEU A 201 13.10 -2.88 -13.51
CA LEU A 201 12.71 -3.65 -12.34
C LEU A 201 11.73 -4.78 -12.74
N PRO A 202 12.18 -5.79 -13.49
CA PRO A 202 11.30 -6.84 -13.98
C PRO A 202 10.68 -7.61 -12.80
N GLY A 203 9.36 -7.79 -12.83
CA GLY A 203 8.62 -8.49 -11.79
C GLY A 203 8.23 -7.63 -10.58
N ASP A 204 8.52 -6.34 -10.59
CA ASP A 204 8.08 -5.43 -9.52
C ASP A 204 6.54 -5.44 -9.41
N PRO A 205 5.98 -5.71 -8.21
CA PRO A 205 4.53 -5.81 -8.02
C PRO A 205 3.79 -4.47 -8.22
N HIS A 206 4.48 -3.35 -8.10
CA HIS A 206 3.89 -2.02 -8.26
C HIS A 206 3.68 -1.61 -9.73
N TYR A 207 4.28 -2.36 -10.68
CA TYR A 207 4.07 -2.14 -12.12
C TYR A 207 2.60 -2.28 -12.52
N ASP A 208 1.83 -3.11 -11.84
CA ASP A 208 0.38 -3.25 -12.06
C ASP A 208 -0.38 -1.92 -11.89
N GLY A 209 0.05 -1.10 -10.94
CA GLY A 209 -0.48 0.24 -10.77
C GLY A 209 -0.22 1.13 -11.98
N ALA A 210 1.00 1.08 -12.56
CA ALA A 210 1.35 1.84 -13.75
C ALA A 210 0.52 1.38 -14.98
N LEU A 211 0.33 0.08 -15.17
CA LEU A 211 -0.55 -0.46 -16.23
C LEU A 211 -1.99 0.00 -16.07
N SER A 212 -2.53 -0.03 -14.84
CA SER A 212 -3.87 0.49 -14.55
C SER A 212 -3.99 1.98 -14.87
N CYS A 213 -2.96 2.76 -14.52
CA CYS A 213 -2.89 4.19 -14.81
C CYS A 213 -2.80 4.44 -16.33
N ARG A 214 -1.99 3.68 -17.06
CA ARG A 214 -1.88 3.74 -18.53
C ARG A 214 -3.24 3.46 -19.19
N GLY A 215 -3.90 2.39 -18.82
CA GLY A 215 -5.22 2.05 -19.36
C GLY A 215 -6.23 3.17 -19.13
N ARG A 216 -6.23 3.78 -17.95
CA ARG A 216 -7.11 4.93 -17.66
C ARG A 216 -6.77 6.17 -18.49
N LEU A 217 -5.48 6.50 -18.66
CA LEU A 217 -5.02 7.61 -19.47
C LEU A 217 -5.49 7.46 -20.93
N GLU A 218 -5.24 6.28 -21.52
CA GLU A 218 -5.61 6.01 -22.90
C GLU A 218 -7.13 6.03 -23.10
N TYR A 219 -7.87 5.47 -22.13
CA TYR A 219 -9.34 5.51 -22.14
C TYR A 219 -9.87 6.96 -22.12
N LEU A 220 -9.33 7.82 -21.26
CA LEU A 220 -9.73 9.24 -21.15
C LEU A 220 -9.39 10.05 -22.42
N ARG A 221 -8.39 9.60 -23.16
CA ARG A 221 -8.01 10.18 -24.47
C ARG A 221 -8.84 9.66 -25.65
N GLY A 222 -9.73 8.71 -25.40
CA GLY A 222 -10.53 8.06 -26.45
C GLY A 222 -9.76 7.00 -27.23
N ARG A 223 -8.55 6.64 -26.82
CA ARG A 223 -7.73 5.58 -27.42
C ARG A 223 -8.08 4.24 -26.77
N TYR A 224 -9.26 3.73 -27.11
CA TYR A 224 -9.84 2.58 -26.41
C TYR A 224 -9.14 1.26 -26.68
N ALA A 225 -8.52 1.09 -27.84
CA ALA A 225 -7.74 -0.11 -28.17
C ALA A 225 -6.49 -0.20 -27.30
N GLU A 226 -5.75 0.90 -27.19
CA GLU A 226 -4.54 1.00 -26.35
C GLU A 226 -4.90 0.88 -24.85
N ALA A 227 -6.05 1.40 -24.45
CA ALA A 227 -6.55 1.22 -23.10
C ALA A 227 -6.83 -0.27 -22.80
N ALA A 228 -7.46 -0.97 -23.73
CA ALA A 228 -7.74 -2.41 -23.60
C ALA A 228 -6.43 -3.21 -23.51
N GLU A 229 -5.43 -2.89 -24.33
CA GLU A 229 -4.11 -3.54 -24.32
C GLU A 229 -3.41 -3.41 -22.96
N ALA A 230 -3.39 -2.21 -22.37
CA ALA A 230 -2.83 -1.98 -21.04
C ALA A 230 -3.57 -2.77 -19.95
N TYR A 231 -4.89 -2.81 -19.99
CA TYR A 231 -5.69 -3.59 -19.03
C TYR A 231 -5.57 -5.10 -19.23
N LEU A 232 -5.36 -5.59 -20.46
CA LEU A 232 -5.05 -7.00 -20.72
C LEU A 232 -3.74 -7.40 -20.06
N GLN A 233 -2.69 -6.62 -20.28
CA GLN A 233 -1.40 -6.87 -19.65
C GLN A 233 -1.51 -6.87 -18.12
N LEU A 234 -2.30 -5.97 -17.54
CA LEU A 234 -2.60 -5.94 -16.11
C LEU A 234 -3.29 -7.24 -15.66
N ALA A 235 -4.31 -7.70 -16.39
CA ALA A 235 -5.04 -8.93 -16.06
C ALA A 235 -4.11 -10.15 -16.11
N ASP A 236 -3.29 -10.27 -17.15
CA ASP A 236 -2.33 -11.36 -17.32
C ASP A 236 -1.27 -11.37 -16.21
N ASN A 237 -0.76 -10.20 -15.82
CA ASN A 237 0.19 -10.07 -14.70
C ASN A 237 -0.42 -10.54 -13.37
N ILE A 238 -1.66 -10.14 -13.10
CA ILE A 238 -2.36 -10.54 -11.87
C ILE A 238 -2.64 -12.04 -11.89
N GLU A 239 -3.18 -12.58 -13.00
CA GLU A 239 -3.51 -14.00 -13.11
C GLU A 239 -2.27 -14.88 -12.93
N SER A 240 -1.14 -14.50 -13.53
CA SER A 240 0.10 -15.28 -13.46
C SER A 240 0.71 -15.34 -12.06
N ARG A 241 0.55 -14.27 -11.25
CA ARG A 241 1.16 -14.16 -9.92
C ARG A 241 0.22 -14.58 -8.78
N PHE A 242 -1.06 -14.31 -8.92
CA PHE A 242 -2.04 -14.40 -7.82
C PHE A 242 -3.30 -15.19 -8.19
N GLY A 243 -3.39 -15.72 -9.41
CA GLY A 243 -4.58 -16.37 -9.92
C GLY A 243 -5.75 -15.40 -10.14
N ARG A 244 -6.94 -15.96 -10.35
CA ARG A 244 -8.17 -15.20 -10.65
C ARG A 244 -8.85 -14.68 -9.37
N ASN A 245 -8.24 -13.70 -8.77
CA ASN A 245 -8.75 -13.05 -7.55
C ASN A 245 -9.60 -11.79 -7.86
N ILE A 246 -9.98 -11.05 -6.81
CA ILE A 246 -10.79 -9.82 -6.94
C ILE A 246 -10.12 -8.73 -7.79
N ASN A 247 -8.78 -8.65 -7.76
CA ASN A 247 -8.02 -7.68 -8.58
C ASN A 247 -8.02 -8.08 -10.04
N TYR A 248 -7.90 -9.39 -10.36
CA TYR A 248 -8.09 -9.91 -11.71
C TYR A 248 -9.49 -9.57 -12.24
N ALA A 249 -10.53 -9.80 -11.42
CA ALA A 249 -11.89 -9.42 -11.79
C ALA A 249 -12.03 -7.92 -12.07
N ALA A 250 -11.33 -7.07 -11.33
CA ALA A 250 -11.34 -5.62 -11.56
C ALA A 250 -10.63 -5.24 -12.87
N ALA A 251 -9.49 -5.86 -13.19
CA ALA A 251 -8.79 -5.67 -14.45
C ALA A 251 -9.65 -6.12 -15.64
N CYS A 252 -10.30 -7.30 -15.55
CA CYS A 252 -11.22 -7.79 -16.58
C CYS A 252 -12.40 -6.83 -16.81
N ARG A 253 -12.97 -6.23 -15.76
CA ARG A 253 -14.01 -5.20 -15.92
C ARG A 253 -13.52 -3.97 -16.68
N SER A 254 -12.28 -3.56 -16.43
CA SER A 254 -11.65 -2.45 -17.14
C SER A 254 -11.40 -2.80 -18.62
N CYS A 255 -10.94 -4.03 -18.92
CA CYS A 255 -10.85 -4.54 -20.29
C CYS A 255 -12.22 -4.49 -20.99
N ALA A 256 -13.26 -5.05 -20.36
CA ALA A 256 -14.60 -5.08 -20.92
C ALA A 256 -15.13 -3.68 -21.26
N LYS A 257 -14.87 -2.70 -20.36
CA LYS A 257 -15.25 -1.31 -20.59
C LYS A 257 -14.51 -0.68 -21.78
N ALA A 258 -13.20 -0.95 -21.89
CA ALA A 258 -12.38 -0.43 -22.98
C ALA A 258 -12.78 -1.06 -24.33
N PHE A 259 -12.99 -2.38 -24.39
CA PHE A 259 -13.45 -3.07 -25.59
C PHE A 259 -14.84 -2.60 -26.06
N ALA A 260 -15.79 -2.44 -25.13
CA ALA A 260 -17.11 -1.91 -25.47
C ALA A 260 -17.01 -0.50 -26.06
N ALA A 261 -16.16 0.37 -25.49
CA ALA A 261 -15.95 1.72 -26.02
C ALA A 261 -15.22 1.71 -27.40
N ALA A 262 -14.46 0.67 -27.70
CA ALA A 262 -13.84 0.44 -29.01
C ALA A 262 -14.79 -0.20 -30.04
N GLY A 263 -16.03 -0.53 -29.65
CA GLY A 263 -17.00 -1.23 -30.53
C GLY A 263 -16.73 -2.72 -30.69
N LEU A 264 -15.97 -3.33 -29.82
CA LEU A 264 -15.58 -4.76 -29.80
C LEU A 264 -16.44 -5.51 -28.79
N ASP A 265 -17.74 -5.67 -29.12
CA ASP A 265 -18.75 -6.19 -28.17
C ASP A 265 -18.50 -7.65 -27.76
N ALA A 266 -17.96 -8.48 -28.65
CA ALA A 266 -17.67 -9.89 -28.37
C ALA A 266 -16.56 -10.02 -27.31
N GLU A 267 -15.49 -9.25 -27.44
CA GLU A 267 -14.40 -9.16 -26.48
C GLU A 267 -14.88 -8.56 -25.15
N ALA A 268 -15.68 -7.51 -25.21
CA ALA A 268 -16.28 -6.91 -24.03
C ALA A 268 -17.09 -7.92 -23.21
N GLU A 269 -17.93 -8.72 -23.88
CA GLU A 269 -18.73 -9.76 -23.21
C GLU A 269 -17.85 -10.87 -22.63
N ARG A 270 -16.85 -11.34 -23.39
CA ARG A 270 -15.87 -12.32 -22.89
C ARG A 270 -15.25 -11.87 -21.57
N PHE A 271 -14.79 -10.60 -21.47
CA PHE A 271 -14.14 -10.08 -20.25
C PHE A 271 -15.12 -9.81 -19.12
N ARG A 272 -16.41 -9.53 -19.38
CA ARG A 272 -17.45 -9.51 -18.35
C ARG A 272 -17.62 -10.88 -17.70
N LEU A 273 -17.71 -11.94 -18.50
CA LEU A 273 -17.82 -13.31 -18.00
C LEU A 273 -16.60 -13.76 -17.21
N LEU A 274 -15.39 -13.40 -17.65
CA LEU A 274 -14.15 -13.64 -16.89
C LEU A 274 -14.16 -12.93 -15.53
N ALA A 275 -14.61 -11.67 -15.47
CA ALA A 275 -14.73 -10.94 -14.22
C ALA A 275 -15.74 -11.55 -13.25
N GLU A 276 -16.84 -12.13 -13.77
CA GLU A 276 -17.85 -12.81 -12.95
C GLU A 276 -17.35 -14.15 -12.42
N SER A 277 -16.61 -14.91 -13.24
CA SER A 277 -16.05 -16.21 -12.84
C SER A 277 -14.97 -16.11 -11.77
N ALA A 278 -14.24 -15.01 -11.72
CA ALA A 278 -13.18 -14.76 -10.74
C ALA A 278 -13.69 -14.40 -9.34
N ARG A 279 -14.99 -14.17 -9.16
CA ARG A 279 -15.62 -13.85 -7.86
C ARG A 279 -16.07 -15.08 -7.07
N ARG A 280 -15.93 -16.26 -7.66
CA ARG A 280 -16.32 -17.52 -7.02
C ARG A 280 -15.11 -18.24 -6.45
#